data_2243fc5afbc6b5b2d6f7477bcbd13b3c
#
_entry.id   2243fc5afbc6b5b2d6f7477bcbd13b3c
#
_cell.length_a   1.000
_cell.length_b   1.000
_cell.length_c   1.000
_cell.angle_alpha   90.00
_cell.angle_beta   90.00
_cell.angle_gamma   90.00
#
_symmetry.space_group_name_H-M   'P 1'
#
loop_
_entity.id
_entity.type
_entity.pdbx_description
1 polymer ?
#
loop_
_entity_poly.entity_id
_entity_poly.type
_entity_poly.pdbx_seq_one_letter_code
_entity_poly.pdbx_strand_id
1 'polypeptide(L)'
;IDGNEDPYIMNFLTNRLQRHSCFYCPYTKIERVGDITIADYWGIEEAHPELKEVQGVSLVLVNTKKGDKYLKKTEGLTLIETEEEKFSKKNNHLYEPPKLENVRNEFYGEYRKRGFDSKFYKKVFLPRHYKIFLLKRRILMLIKK
;
A
#
# COMPACT_ATOMS: atom_id res chain seq x y z
N ILE A 1 14.23 -11.31 9.28
CA ILE A 1 13.61 -10.07 9.82
C ILE A 1 12.17 -10.07 9.34
N ASP A 2 11.22 -10.07 10.25
CA ASP A 2 9.81 -9.94 9.90
C ASP A 2 9.59 -8.49 9.43
N GLY A 3 9.26 -8.30 8.14
CA GLY A 3 9.03 -6.97 7.56
C GLY A 3 7.96 -6.16 8.30
N ASN A 4 7.01 -6.85 8.97
CA ASN A 4 6.00 -6.21 9.82
C ASN A 4 6.57 -5.61 11.12
N GLU A 5 7.83 -5.86 11.46
CA GLU A 5 8.50 -5.29 12.62
C GLU A 5 9.56 -4.26 12.25
N ASP A 6 9.89 -4.14 10.98
CA ASP A 6 10.85 -3.14 10.51
C ASP A 6 10.24 -1.73 10.50
N PRO A 7 10.80 -0.77 11.24
CA PRO A 7 10.23 0.58 11.33
C PRO A 7 10.30 1.36 10.02
N TYR A 8 11.24 1.06 9.12
CA TYR A 8 11.30 1.71 7.81
C TYR A 8 10.15 1.21 6.93
N ILE A 9 10.00 -0.11 6.80
CA ILE A 9 8.93 -0.72 6.00
C ILE A 9 7.56 -0.27 6.51
N MET A 10 7.36 -0.26 7.82
CA MET A 10 6.10 0.17 8.43
C MET A 10 5.76 1.63 8.14
N ASN A 11 6.75 2.51 8.22
CA ASN A 11 6.52 3.92 7.90
C ASN A 11 6.36 4.14 6.39
N PHE A 12 7.00 3.33 5.55
CA PHE A 12 6.79 3.34 4.11
C PHE A 12 5.35 2.91 3.75
N LEU A 13 4.89 1.76 4.25
CA LEU A 13 3.54 1.24 3.99
C LEU A 13 2.42 2.15 4.55
N THR A 14 2.71 2.96 5.56
CA THR A 14 1.76 3.95 6.11
C THR A 14 1.91 5.35 5.46
N ASN A 15 2.53 5.42 4.27
CA ASN A 15 2.69 6.65 3.48
C ASN A 15 3.47 7.77 4.17
N ARG A 16 4.40 7.43 5.07
CA ARG A 16 5.19 8.40 5.85
C ARG A 16 6.60 8.60 5.30
N LEU A 17 7.12 7.63 4.54
CA LEU A 17 8.48 7.68 3.99
C LEU A 17 8.53 7.65 2.48
N GLN A 18 7.46 8.01 1.82
CA GLN A 18 7.41 8.12 0.37
C GLN A 18 8.47 9.12 -0.13
N ARG A 19 8.88 8.99 -1.38
CA ARG A 19 9.76 9.98 -2.02
C ARG A 19 9.07 11.34 -2.04
N HIS A 20 9.84 12.42 -1.99
CA HIS A 20 9.29 13.79 -2.09
C HIS A 20 8.36 13.94 -3.29
N SER A 21 8.76 13.43 -4.46
CA SER A 21 7.94 13.44 -5.68
C SER A 21 6.59 12.72 -5.55
N CYS A 22 6.43 11.77 -4.62
CA CYS A 22 5.16 11.07 -4.43
C CYS A 22 4.08 11.98 -3.83
N PHE A 23 4.47 12.98 -3.04
CA PHE A 23 3.52 13.94 -2.45
C PHE A 23 2.98 14.95 -3.47
N TYR A 24 3.60 15.06 -4.61
CA TYR A 24 3.23 15.95 -5.73
C TYR A 24 3.04 15.17 -7.04
N CYS A 25 2.74 13.88 -6.94
CA CYS A 25 2.65 13.00 -8.08
C CYS A 25 1.46 13.36 -8.99
N PRO A 26 1.68 13.77 -10.24
CA PRO A 26 0.59 14.12 -11.16
C PRO A 26 -0.19 12.91 -11.67
N TYR A 27 0.29 11.71 -11.36
CA TYR A 27 -0.30 10.43 -11.81
C TYR A 27 -1.22 9.80 -10.77
N THR A 28 -1.48 10.44 -9.62
CA THR A 28 -2.46 9.96 -8.64
C THR A 28 -3.88 10.37 -9.04
N LYS A 29 -4.34 9.81 -10.13
CA LYS A 29 -5.67 10.01 -10.72
C LYS A 29 -6.07 8.75 -11.49
N ILE A 30 -7.36 8.56 -11.73
CA ILE A 30 -7.87 7.42 -12.48
C ILE A 30 -7.41 7.45 -13.94
N GLU A 31 -7.40 8.63 -14.55
CA GLU A 31 -6.94 8.80 -15.92
C GLU A 31 -5.42 8.61 -16.00
N ARG A 32 -5.00 7.57 -16.66
CA ARG A 32 -3.59 7.21 -16.84
C ARG A 32 -3.18 7.33 -18.31
N VAL A 33 -1.90 7.61 -18.52
CA VAL A 33 -1.30 7.72 -19.86
C VAL A 33 -1.04 6.38 -20.53
N GLY A 34 -0.96 5.29 -19.75
CA GLY A 34 -0.74 3.94 -20.25
C GLY A 34 -2.05 3.28 -20.70
N ASP A 35 -1.97 2.30 -21.61
CA ASP A 35 -3.13 1.54 -22.08
C ASP A 35 -3.77 0.70 -20.94
N ILE A 36 -2.93 0.20 -20.02
CA ILE A 36 -3.31 -0.60 -18.85
C ILE A 36 -2.53 -0.09 -17.65
N THR A 37 -3.18 -0.03 -16.48
CA THR A 37 -2.54 0.19 -15.17
C THR A 37 -2.73 -1.04 -14.32
N ILE A 38 -1.65 -1.58 -13.73
CA ILE A 38 -1.67 -2.73 -12.84
C ILE A 38 -1.21 -2.26 -11.46
N ALA A 39 -1.93 -2.66 -10.42
CA ALA A 39 -1.64 -2.34 -9.03
C ALA A 39 -2.01 -3.51 -8.10
N ASP A 40 -1.52 -3.48 -6.85
CA ASP A 40 -2.03 -4.36 -5.81
C ASP A 40 -3.50 -4.04 -5.53
N TYR A 41 -4.35 -5.05 -5.39
CA TYR A 41 -5.74 -4.84 -5.02
C TYR A 41 -5.89 -4.82 -3.49
N TRP A 42 -5.61 -3.69 -2.87
CA TRP A 42 -5.80 -3.51 -1.44
C TRP A 42 -7.28 -3.59 -1.06
N GLY A 43 -7.60 -4.45 -0.09
CA GLY A 43 -8.97 -4.67 0.37
C GLY A 43 -9.76 -5.66 -0.48
N ILE A 44 -9.09 -6.52 -1.24
CA ILE A 44 -9.72 -7.57 -2.05
C ILE A 44 -10.63 -8.48 -1.21
N GLU A 45 -10.25 -8.77 0.02
CA GLU A 45 -11.00 -9.63 0.94
C GLU A 45 -12.36 -9.04 1.37
N GLU A 46 -12.52 -7.71 1.27
CA GLU A 46 -13.79 -7.02 1.52
C GLU A 46 -14.59 -6.83 0.22
N ALA A 47 -13.88 -6.55 -0.88
CA ALA A 47 -14.48 -6.28 -2.19
C ALA A 47 -14.99 -7.56 -2.85
N HIS A 48 -14.22 -8.65 -2.73
CA HIS A 48 -14.44 -9.95 -3.33
C HIS A 48 -14.12 -11.06 -2.33
N PRO A 49 -15.04 -11.34 -1.37
CA PRO A 49 -14.82 -12.35 -0.31
C PRO A 49 -14.51 -13.75 -0.85
N GLU A 50 -14.98 -14.07 -2.05
CA GLU A 50 -14.70 -15.33 -2.75
C GLU A 50 -13.23 -15.49 -3.16
N LEU A 51 -12.48 -14.39 -3.23
CA LEU A 51 -11.05 -14.37 -3.56
C LEU A 51 -10.13 -14.27 -2.35
N LYS A 52 -10.68 -14.31 -1.14
CA LYS A 52 -9.92 -14.10 0.11
C LYS A 52 -8.70 -15.03 0.28
N GLU A 53 -8.83 -16.27 -0.18
CA GLU A 53 -7.76 -17.27 -0.08
C GLU A 53 -6.82 -17.25 -1.30
N VAL A 54 -7.11 -16.42 -2.31
CA VAL A 54 -6.27 -16.27 -3.50
C VAL A 54 -5.15 -15.27 -3.18
N GLN A 55 -3.90 -15.71 -3.33
CA GLN A 55 -2.75 -14.84 -3.14
C GLN A 55 -2.39 -14.11 -4.44
N GLY A 56 -2.03 -12.82 -4.30
CA GLY A 56 -1.49 -12.06 -5.42
C GLY A 56 -2.54 -11.62 -6.44
N VAL A 57 -3.70 -11.16 -6.00
CA VAL A 57 -4.71 -10.55 -6.88
C VAL A 57 -4.31 -9.13 -7.24
N SER A 58 -4.24 -8.83 -8.54
CA SER A 58 -3.94 -7.50 -9.06
C SER A 58 -5.22 -6.76 -9.44
N LEU A 59 -5.27 -5.46 -9.12
CA LEU A 59 -6.23 -4.53 -9.70
C LEU A 59 -5.73 -4.08 -11.06
N VAL A 60 -6.58 -4.20 -12.08
CA VAL A 60 -6.26 -3.81 -13.46
C VAL A 60 -7.24 -2.74 -13.93
N LEU A 61 -6.73 -1.55 -14.23
CA LEU A 61 -7.50 -0.49 -14.88
C LEU A 61 -7.20 -0.51 -16.38
N VAL A 62 -8.24 -0.62 -17.19
CA VAL A 62 -8.16 -0.61 -18.66
C VAL A 62 -8.46 0.79 -19.15
N ASN A 63 -7.44 1.52 -19.58
CA ASN A 63 -7.55 2.94 -19.89
C ASN A 63 -7.90 3.23 -21.36
N THR A 64 -7.64 2.27 -22.27
CA THR A 64 -7.88 2.46 -23.70
C THR A 64 -8.48 1.19 -24.36
N LYS A 65 -9.11 1.39 -25.52
CA LYS A 65 -9.58 0.26 -26.37
C LYS A 65 -8.44 -0.69 -26.78
N LYS A 66 -7.23 -0.17 -26.89
CA LYS A 66 -6.05 -0.98 -27.22
C LYS A 66 -5.69 -1.87 -26.02
N GLY A 67 -5.70 -1.32 -24.82
CA GLY A 67 -5.50 -2.07 -23.58
C GLY A 67 -6.52 -3.20 -23.40
N ASP A 68 -7.81 -2.90 -23.60
CA ASP A 68 -8.90 -3.90 -23.55
C ASP A 68 -8.65 -5.04 -24.55
N LYS A 69 -8.31 -4.71 -25.79
CA LYS A 69 -8.02 -5.70 -26.82
C LYS A 69 -6.84 -6.61 -26.44
N TYR A 70 -5.78 -6.06 -25.89
CA TYR A 70 -4.62 -6.85 -25.45
C TYR A 70 -4.95 -7.74 -24.27
N LEU A 71 -5.63 -7.20 -23.27
CA LEU A 71 -6.02 -7.94 -22.08
C LEU A 71 -6.89 -9.17 -22.44
N LYS A 72 -7.92 -8.98 -23.29
CA LYS A 72 -8.81 -10.04 -23.76
C LYS A 72 -8.13 -11.11 -24.61
N LYS A 73 -7.00 -10.79 -25.24
CA LYS A 73 -6.21 -11.74 -26.06
C LYS A 73 -5.14 -12.48 -25.27
N THR A 74 -4.85 -12.06 -24.06
CA THR A 74 -3.81 -12.67 -23.23
C THR A 74 -4.33 -13.95 -22.61
N GLU A 75 -3.72 -15.07 -22.96
CA GLU A 75 -4.07 -16.38 -22.39
C GLU A 75 -3.52 -16.53 -20.98
N GLY A 76 -4.15 -17.41 -20.18
CA GLY A 76 -3.71 -17.74 -18.83
C GLY A 76 -4.10 -16.70 -17.77
N LEU A 77 -4.92 -15.70 -18.09
CA LEU A 77 -5.48 -14.75 -17.14
C LEU A 77 -6.88 -15.16 -16.71
N THR A 78 -7.14 -15.06 -15.40
CA THR A 78 -8.50 -15.06 -14.86
C THR A 78 -8.89 -13.61 -14.59
N LEU A 79 -9.85 -13.08 -15.32
CA LEU A 79 -10.32 -11.71 -15.22
C LEU A 79 -11.70 -11.69 -14.54
N ILE A 80 -11.83 -10.87 -13.50
CA ILE A 80 -13.07 -10.66 -12.77
C ILE A 80 -13.35 -9.17 -12.77
N GLU A 81 -14.52 -8.77 -13.26
CA GLU A 81 -14.92 -7.37 -13.26
C GLU A 81 -15.19 -6.89 -11.84
N THR A 82 -14.78 -5.66 -11.56
CA THR A 82 -14.98 -5.02 -10.26
C THR A 82 -15.44 -3.57 -10.44
N GLU A 83 -16.29 -3.14 -9.55
CA GLU A 83 -16.84 -1.78 -9.55
C GLU A 83 -15.90 -0.82 -8.81
N GLU A 84 -15.89 0.45 -9.21
CA GLU A 84 -15.03 1.48 -8.63
C GLU A 84 -15.26 1.65 -7.13
N GLU A 85 -16.50 1.57 -6.67
CA GLU A 85 -16.87 1.68 -5.25
C GLU A 85 -16.23 0.59 -4.38
N LYS A 86 -15.90 -0.56 -4.97
CA LYS A 86 -15.27 -1.68 -4.28
C LYS A 86 -13.78 -1.44 -4.09
N PHE A 87 -13.05 -1.01 -5.12
CA PHE A 87 -11.60 -0.84 -5.02
C PHE A 87 -11.15 0.54 -4.53
N SER A 88 -11.96 1.60 -4.70
CA SER A 88 -11.58 2.97 -4.33
C SER A 88 -11.25 3.14 -2.85
N LYS A 89 -11.98 2.46 -1.97
CA LYS A 89 -11.90 2.62 -0.50
C LYS A 89 -10.51 2.38 0.08
N LYS A 90 -9.72 1.47 -0.49
CA LYS A 90 -8.38 1.11 0.02
C LYS A 90 -7.26 1.38 -0.97
N ASN A 91 -7.58 1.88 -2.16
CA ASN A 91 -6.61 2.22 -3.20
C ASN A 91 -6.54 3.74 -3.42
N ASN A 92 -6.45 4.51 -2.34
CA ASN A 92 -6.51 5.98 -2.32
C ASN A 92 -5.52 6.66 -3.29
N HIS A 93 -4.36 6.04 -3.55
CA HIS A 93 -3.35 6.60 -4.45
C HIS A 93 -3.71 6.51 -5.94
N LEU A 94 -4.86 5.95 -6.26
CA LEU A 94 -5.48 6.13 -7.57
C LEU A 94 -6.16 7.50 -7.74
N TYR A 95 -6.38 8.23 -6.63
CA TYR A 95 -7.16 9.48 -6.61
C TYR A 95 -6.39 10.67 -6.08
N GLU A 96 -5.52 10.46 -5.08
CA GLU A 96 -4.80 11.54 -4.43
C GLU A 96 -3.41 11.11 -3.95
N PRO A 97 -2.44 12.03 -3.91
CA PRO A 97 -1.11 11.74 -3.36
C PRO A 97 -1.12 11.60 -1.84
N PRO A 98 -0.09 10.97 -1.24
CA PRO A 98 0.06 10.93 0.21
C PRO A 98 0.19 12.34 0.80
N LYS A 99 -0.29 12.52 2.07
CA LYS A 99 -0.39 13.85 2.73
C LYS A 99 0.60 14.07 3.89
N LEU A 100 1.43 13.08 4.21
CA LEU A 100 2.27 13.11 5.43
C LEU A 100 3.72 13.55 5.18
N GLU A 101 3.91 14.57 4.34
CA GLU A 101 5.25 15.07 3.98
C GLU A 101 6.04 15.60 5.18
N ASN A 102 5.38 16.28 6.13
CA ASN A 102 5.99 16.76 7.37
C ASN A 102 6.60 15.60 8.18
N VAL A 103 5.90 14.46 8.31
CA VAL A 103 6.40 13.26 9.01
C VAL A 103 7.63 12.69 8.31
N ARG A 104 7.62 12.68 6.97
CA ARG A 104 8.79 12.30 6.17
C ARG A 104 10.00 13.20 6.50
N ASN A 105 9.80 14.49 6.50
CA ASN A 105 10.87 15.45 6.71
C ASN A 105 11.48 15.33 8.13
N GLU A 106 10.64 15.12 9.14
CA GLU A 106 11.10 14.82 10.50
C GLU A 106 11.91 13.52 10.56
N PHE A 107 11.41 12.44 9.95
CA PHE A 107 12.09 11.15 9.92
C PHE A 107 13.48 11.26 9.31
N TYR A 108 13.60 11.85 8.12
CA TYR A 108 14.90 11.99 7.46
C TYR A 108 15.79 13.04 8.12
N GLY A 109 15.20 14.04 8.83
CA GLY A 109 15.93 14.94 9.69
C GLY A 109 16.64 14.21 10.83
N GLU A 110 15.94 13.32 11.52
CA GLU A 110 16.52 12.49 12.57
C GLU A 110 17.52 11.45 12.01
N TYR A 111 17.23 10.88 10.85
CA TYR A 111 18.16 9.96 10.18
C TYR A 111 19.52 10.63 9.89
N ARG A 112 19.52 11.85 9.40
CA ARG A 112 20.78 12.60 9.16
C ARG A 112 21.58 12.89 10.43
N LYS A 113 20.89 13.06 11.57
CA LYS A 113 21.55 13.36 12.85
C LYS A 113 22.15 12.13 13.53
N ARG A 114 21.49 10.99 13.48
CA ARG A 114 21.83 9.82 14.30
C ARG A 114 21.95 8.49 13.54
N GLY A 115 21.78 8.49 12.22
CA GLY A 115 21.68 7.25 11.45
C GLY A 115 20.40 6.49 11.74
N PHE A 116 20.35 5.21 11.33
CA PHE A 116 19.19 4.35 11.52
C PHE A 116 19.26 3.60 12.86
N ASP A 117 18.42 4.01 13.81
CA ASP A 117 18.19 3.31 15.08
C ASP A 117 16.77 2.73 15.11
N SER A 118 16.66 1.43 14.90
CA SER A 118 15.39 0.72 14.85
C SER A 118 14.52 0.91 16.11
N LYS A 119 15.13 0.94 17.31
CA LYS A 119 14.40 1.12 18.59
C LYS A 119 13.82 2.53 18.68
N PHE A 120 14.62 3.53 18.33
CA PHE A 120 14.18 4.92 18.31
C PHE A 120 13.03 5.13 17.31
N TYR A 121 13.17 4.63 16.08
CA TYR A 121 12.16 4.80 15.04
C TYR A 121 10.85 4.08 15.37
N LYS A 122 10.91 2.88 15.96
CA LYS A 122 9.71 2.19 16.48
C LYS A 122 9.01 3.01 17.56
N LYS A 123 9.75 3.67 18.45
CA LYS A 123 9.17 4.48 19.53
C LYS A 123 8.51 5.76 19.03
N VAL A 124 9.17 6.49 18.13
CA VAL A 124 8.79 7.85 17.75
C VAL A 124 7.83 7.88 16.56
N PHE A 125 8.17 7.17 15.49
CA PHE A 125 7.50 7.33 14.21
C PHE A 125 6.39 6.31 13.91
N LEU A 126 6.32 5.17 14.62
CA LEU A 126 5.22 4.25 14.38
C LEU A 126 3.87 4.84 14.82
N PRO A 127 2.84 4.76 13.98
CA PRO A 127 1.48 5.17 14.33
C PRO A 127 0.96 4.45 15.57
N ARG A 128 0.12 5.10 16.39
CA ARG A 128 -0.43 4.51 17.62
C ARG A 128 -1.17 3.20 17.37
N HIS A 129 -2.00 3.14 16.33
CA HIS A 129 -2.75 1.92 15.99
C HIS A 129 -1.81 0.76 15.64
N TYR A 130 -0.66 1.04 15.02
CA TYR A 130 0.36 0.04 14.72
C TYR A 130 1.06 -0.48 15.99
N LYS A 131 1.35 0.40 16.94
CA LYS A 131 1.90 0.02 18.25
C LYS A 131 0.95 -0.92 19.00
N ILE A 132 -0.37 -0.63 18.95
CA ILE A 132 -1.42 -1.47 19.54
C ILE A 132 -1.49 -2.83 18.81
N PHE A 133 -1.44 -2.84 17.49
CA PHE A 133 -1.42 -4.07 16.68
C PHE A 133 -0.23 -4.97 17.06
N LEU A 134 0.99 -4.42 17.12
CA LEU A 134 2.18 -5.16 17.52
C LEU A 134 2.07 -5.72 18.96
N LEU A 135 1.50 -4.95 19.87
CA LEU A 135 1.27 -5.40 21.25
C LEU A 135 0.27 -6.56 21.29
N LYS A 136 -0.87 -6.46 20.61
CA LYS A 136 -1.86 -7.56 20.52
C LYS A 136 -1.25 -8.82 19.91
N ARG A 137 -0.47 -8.70 18.85
CA ARG A 137 0.22 -9.83 18.22
C ARG A 137 1.18 -10.53 19.19
N ARG A 138 1.96 -9.78 19.99
CA ARG A 138 2.85 -10.34 21.02
C ARG A 138 2.08 -11.10 22.08
N ILE A 139 0.97 -10.56 22.56
CA ILE A 139 0.10 -11.22 23.54
C ILE A 139 -0.45 -12.54 22.97
N LEU A 140 -0.96 -12.54 21.75
CA LEU A 140 -1.48 -13.72 21.07
C LEU A 140 -0.41 -14.81 20.88
N MET A 141 0.84 -14.44 20.60
CA MET A 141 1.94 -15.41 20.51
C MET A 141 2.34 -16.01 21.85
N LEU A 142 2.16 -15.28 22.97
CA LEU A 142 2.40 -15.80 24.31
C LEU A 142 1.31 -16.78 24.77
N ILE A 143 0.08 -16.57 24.34
CA ILE A 143 -1.07 -17.44 24.67
C ILE A 143 -1.06 -18.75 23.87
N LYS A 144 -0.43 -18.75 22.67
CA LYS A 144 -0.33 -19.94 21.81
C LYS A 144 0.86 -20.88 22.13
N LYS A 145 1.66 -20.54 23.13
CA LYS A 145 2.66 -21.43 23.73
C LYS A 145 2.11 -22.13 24.97
#